data_5d26be29c9dbbf20c7f79d767871de55
#
_entry.id   5d26be29c9dbbf20c7f79d767871de55
#
_cell.length_a   1.000
_cell.length_b   1.000
_cell.length_c   1.000
_cell.angle_alpha   90.00
_cell.angle_beta   90.00
_cell.angle_gamma   90.00
#
_symmetry.space_group_name_H-M   'P 1'
#
loop_
_entity.id
_entity.type
_entity.pdbx_description
1 polymer ?
#
loop_
_entity_poly.entity_id
_entity_poly.type
_entity_poly.pdbx_seq_one_letter_code
_entity_poly.pdbx_strand_id
1 'polypeptide(L)'
;QRMCLVPDSDLFKAINRNKASVVTDKVKQFESDGILLKSGEKITADIIITATGIELNSLNDIDVTLDNIKINAHERLTYKGMMLSGVPNFALSFGYVNASWTLRADLTCEYVCRLINLMDRKGVNCCAPIDDESAYGDDDLIDFTSGYVQRGLHLMPKQGNKAPWKNYQNYLKDIFAVRLFSIKDSNLNFYSHKK
;
A
#
# COMPACT_ATOMS: atom_id res chain seq x y z
N GLN A 1 -8.50 -13.08 1.37
CA GLN A 1 -7.15 -13.53 1.76
C GLN A 1 -6.41 -14.03 0.53
N ARG A 2 -5.14 -13.60 0.35
CA ARG A 2 -4.32 -14.05 -0.78
C ARG A 2 -3.86 -15.47 -0.53
N MET A 3 -4.12 -16.36 -1.47
CA MET A 3 -3.67 -17.73 -1.40
C MET A 3 -2.20 -17.81 -1.87
N CYS A 4 -1.32 -18.31 -0.99
CA CYS A 4 0.05 -18.64 -1.36
C CYS A 4 0.13 -20.13 -1.72
N LEU A 5 0.70 -20.43 -2.86
CA LEU A 5 0.88 -21.81 -3.31
C LEU A 5 2.21 -22.34 -2.76
N VAL A 6 2.19 -23.55 -2.23
CA VAL A 6 3.40 -24.30 -1.87
C VAL A 6 3.81 -25.13 -3.09
N PRO A 7 4.99 -24.87 -3.70
CA PRO A 7 5.46 -25.62 -4.86
C PRO A 7 5.49 -27.12 -4.56
N ASP A 8 5.22 -27.93 -5.58
CA ASP A 8 5.32 -29.37 -5.56
C ASP A 8 4.56 -30.10 -4.44
N SER A 9 3.63 -29.39 -3.77
CA SER A 9 2.89 -29.91 -2.62
C SER A 9 3.78 -30.37 -1.44
N ASP A 10 4.95 -29.80 -1.25
CA ASP A 10 5.95 -30.32 -0.30
C ASP A 10 5.47 -30.30 1.15
N LEU A 11 4.72 -29.28 1.57
CA LEU A 11 4.11 -29.25 2.91
C LEU A 11 3.15 -30.43 3.12
N PHE A 12 2.28 -30.69 2.15
CA PHE A 12 1.30 -31.78 2.24
C PHE A 12 1.98 -33.16 2.25
N LYS A 13 3.05 -33.33 1.47
CA LYS A 13 3.86 -34.54 1.48
C LYS A 13 4.55 -34.76 2.84
N ALA A 14 5.05 -33.68 3.46
CA ALA A 14 5.67 -33.75 4.78
C ALA A 14 4.66 -34.14 5.86
N ILE A 15 3.45 -33.55 5.84
CA ILE A 15 2.36 -33.91 6.76
C ILE A 15 1.96 -35.37 6.58
N ASN A 16 1.73 -35.83 5.36
CA ASN A 16 1.35 -37.23 5.06
C ASN A 16 2.43 -38.25 5.48
N ARG A 17 3.69 -37.83 5.56
CA ARG A 17 4.81 -38.64 6.03
C ARG A 17 5.09 -38.50 7.52
N ASN A 18 4.21 -37.81 8.27
CA ASN A 18 4.38 -37.52 9.70
C ASN A 18 5.69 -36.77 10.02
N LYS A 19 6.22 -35.98 9.06
CA LYS A 19 7.42 -35.15 9.22
C LYS A 19 7.11 -33.69 9.55
N ALA A 20 5.85 -33.30 9.48
CA ALA A 20 5.36 -31.97 9.83
C ALA A 20 3.96 -32.10 10.42
N SER A 21 3.60 -31.17 11.28
CA SER A 21 2.24 -30.99 11.82
C SER A 21 1.86 -29.53 11.77
N VAL A 22 0.56 -29.26 11.83
CA VAL A 22 0.02 -27.90 11.91
C VAL A 22 -0.82 -27.81 13.18
N VAL A 23 -0.48 -26.87 14.03
CA VAL A 23 -1.25 -26.54 15.24
C VAL A 23 -1.83 -25.15 15.09
N THR A 24 -3.15 -25.02 15.25
CA THR A 24 -3.86 -23.77 15.11
C THR A 24 -4.27 -23.24 16.48
N ASP A 25 -3.42 -22.43 17.09
CA ASP A 25 -3.69 -21.80 18.38
C ASP A 25 -2.87 -20.51 18.53
N LYS A 26 -3.12 -19.76 19.59
CA LYS A 26 -2.35 -18.56 19.94
C LYS A 26 -1.21 -18.91 20.89
N VAL A 27 -0.02 -18.42 20.59
CA VAL A 27 1.13 -18.50 21.48
C VAL A 27 0.80 -17.73 22.76
N LYS A 28 0.97 -18.38 23.92
CA LYS A 28 0.88 -17.76 25.24
C LYS A 28 2.22 -17.22 25.68
N GLN A 29 3.27 -18.04 25.58
CA GLN A 29 4.64 -17.65 25.92
C GLN A 29 5.65 -18.62 25.31
N PHE A 30 6.89 -18.15 25.17
CA PHE A 30 8.04 -19.01 24.89
C PHE A 30 8.60 -19.57 26.19
N GLU A 31 9.02 -20.82 26.15
CA GLU A 31 9.65 -21.52 27.27
C GLU A 31 11.05 -22.01 26.88
N SER A 32 11.83 -22.48 27.84
CA SER A 32 13.22 -22.91 27.59
C SER A 32 13.34 -24.09 26.63
N ASP A 33 12.28 -24.87 26.46
CA ASP A 33 12.23 -26.09 25.68
C ASP A 33 11.08 -26.09 24.65
N GLY A 34 10.47 -24.92 24.36
CA GLY A 34 9.42 -24.84 23.36
C GLY A 34 8.45 -23.68 23.51
N ILE A 35 7.22 -23.91 23.12
CA ILE A 35 6.14 -22.91 23.06
C ILE A 35 4.94 -23.42 23.86
N LEU A 36 4.44 -22.62 24.79
CA LEU A 36 3.16 -22.85 25.48
C LEU A 36 2.04 -22.11 24.72
N LEU A 37 0.99 -22.84 24.37
CA LEU A 37 -0.19 -22.32 23.69
C LEU A 37 -1.25 -21.84 24.70
N LYS A 38 -2.22 -21.04 24.20
CA LYS A 38 -3.33 -20.58 25.07
C LYS A 38 -4.26 -21.71 25.52
N SER A 39 -4.37 -22.78 24.74
CA SER A 39 -5.07 -24.02 25.12
C SER A 39 -4.44 -24.74 26.32
N GLY A 40 -3.20 -24.43 26.64
CA GLY A 40 -2.40 -25.17 27.63
C GLY A 40 -1.53 -26.26 26.99
N GLU A 41 -1.65 -26.51 25.70
CA GLU A 41 -0.79 -27.44 24.97
C GLU A 41 0.63 -26.85 24.89
N LYS A 42 1.64 -27.72 25.04
CA LYS A 42 3.04 -27.37 24.92
C LYS A 42 3.64 -28.06 23.70
N ILE A 43 4.27 -27.27 22.85
CA ILE A 43 5.01 -27.75 21.67
C ILE A 43 6.51 -27.67 22.00
N THR A 44 7.15 -28.83 22.15
CA THR A 44 8.60 -28.92 22.36
C THR A 44 9.33 -28.64 21.04
N ALA A 45 10.38 -27.80 21.09
CA ALA A 45 11.16 -27.44 19.91
C ALA A 45 12.58 -27.04 20.33
N ASP A 46 13.57 -27.54 19.58
CA ASP A 46 14.99 -27.15 19.71
C ASP A 46 15.25 -25.80 19.03
N ILE A 47 14.51 -25.50 17.94
CA ILE A 47 14.63 -24.27 17.18
C ILE A 47 13.25 -23.69 16.94
N ILE A 48 13.08 -22.41 17.23
CA ILE A 48 11.85 -21.66 16.99
C ILE A 48 12.12 -20.59 15.96
N ILE A 49 11.36 -20.62 14.84
CA ILE A 49 11.43 -19.62 13.79
C ILE A 49 10.15 -18.78 13.84
N THR A 50 10.29 -17.48 14.06
CA THR A 50 9.16 -16.55 14.07
C THR A 50 8.91 -16.02 12.66
N ALA A 51 7.70 -16.25 12.15
CA ALA A 51 7.22 -15.73 10.86
C ALA A 51 5.82 -15.12 11.05
N THR A 52 5.70 -14.19 12.00
CA THR A 52 4.43 -13.66 12.52
C THR A 52 3.80 -12.58 11.64
N GLY A 53 4.38 -12.31 10.48
CA GLY A 53 3.91 -11.29 9.53
C GLY A 53 4.59 -9.94 9.74
N ILE A 54 4.01 -8.92 9.10
CA ILE A 54 4.52 -7.54 9.09
C ILE A 54 3.43 -6.58 9.54
N GLU A 55 3.81 -5.39 9.90
CA GLU A 55 2.94 -4.23 10.05
C GLU A 55 3.03 -3.37 8.79
N LEU A 56 1.87 -3.03 8.22
CA LEU A 56 1.78 -2.21 7.03
C LEU A 56 1.92 -0.74 7.42
N ASN A 57 2.91 -0.07 6.80
CA ASN A 57 3.11 1.36 6.97
C ASN A 57 3.32 1.99 5.58
N SER A 58 2.50 2.99 5.24
CA SER A 58 2.50 3.59 3.90
C SER A 58 3.77 4.39 3.59
N LEU A 59 4.37 5.01 4.58
CA LEU A 59 5.58 5.85 4.44
C LEU A 59 6.81 5.23 5.09
N ASN A 60 6.72 4.02 5.64
CA ASN A 60 7.83 3.31 6.26
C ASN A 60 8.64 4.18 7.24
N ASP A 61 7.93 4.84 8.16
CA ASP A 61 8.48 5.76 9.17
C ASP A 61 9.20 7.01 8.62
N ILE A 62 9.00 7.33 7.34
CA ILE A 62 9.47 8.59 6.77
C ILE A 62 8.57 9.72 7.26
N ASP A 63 9.15 10.68 7.98
CA ASP A 63 8.46 11.91 8.34
C ASP A 63 8.46 12.89 7.16
N VAL A 64 7.26 13.14 6.64
CA VAL A 64 7.04 14.16 5.61
C VAL A 64 6.52 15.40 6.27
N THR A 65 7.17 16.55 6.00
CA THR A 65 6.73 17.85 6.48
C THR A 65 6.55 18.81 5.31
N LEU A 66 5.51 19.63 5.36
CA LEU A 66 5.26 20.74 4.45
C LEU A 66 5.15 22.03 5.28
N ASP A 67 6.02 22.99 5.02
CA ASP A 67 6.08 24.26 5.77
C ASP A 67 6.13 24.08 7.31
N ASN A 68 6.93 23.11 7.76
CA ASN A 68 7.08 22.68 9.15
C ASN A 68 5.83 22.00 9.77
N ILE A 69 4.82 21.68 8.98
CA ILE A 69 3.65 20.94 9.42
C ILE A 69 3.83 19.49 9.01
N LYS A 70 3.70 18.55 9.96
CA LYS A 70 3.77 17.11 9.67
C LYS A 70 2.58 16.69 8.82
N ILE A 71 2.85 15.96 7.74
CA ILE A 71 1.84 15.38 6.88
C ILE A 71 1.52 13.97 7.33
N ASN A 72 0.26 13.74 7.70
CA ASN A 72 -0.27 12.43 8.00
C ASN A 72 -0.90 11.84 6.74
N ALA A 73 -0.26 10.82 6.17
CA ALA A 73 -0.74 10.21 4.92
C ALA A 73 -2.16 9.65 5.04
N HIS A 74 -2.53 9.11 6.20
CA HIS A 74 -3.84 8.52 6.46
C HIS A 74 -5.00 9.55 6.49
N GLU A 75 -4.70 10.83 6.55
CA GLU A 75 -5.68 11.91 6.48
C GLU A 75 -5.88 12.42 5.04
N ARG A 76 -5.10 11.92 4.08
CA ARG A 76 -5.07 12.42 2.72
C ARG A 76 -5.66 11.44 1.72
N LEU A 77 -6.32 12.00 0.69
CA LEU A 77 -6.77 11.22 -0.47
C LEU A 77 -5.60 10.89 -1.38
N THR A 78 -5.64 9.73 -2.00
CA THR A 78 -4.72 9.39 -3.09
C THR A 78 -5.28 9.84 -4.43
N TYR A 79 -4.53 10.68 -5.13
CA TYR A 79 -4.82 11.04 -6.51
C TYR A 79 -4.17 10.02 -7.45
N LYS A 80 -5.00 9.36 -8.27
CA LYS A 80 -4.60 8.25 -9.17
C LYS A 80 -3.80 7.15 -8.47
N GLY A 81 -3.96 7.00 -7.14
CA GLY A 81 -3.22 6.02 -6.32
C GLY A 81 -1.70 6.27 -6.25
N MET A 82 -1.22 7.48 -6.54
CA MET A 82 0.21 7.79 -6.56
C MET A 82 0.61 9.13 -5.94
N MET A 83 -0.28 10.12 -5.82
CA MET A 83 0.01 11.39 -5.16
C MET A 83 -0.94 11.59 -3.98
N LEU A 84 -0.57 12.44 -3.03
CA LEU A 84 -1.41 12.78 -1.87
C LEU A 84 -2.04 14.16 -2.05
N SER A 85 -3.33 14.27 -1.70
CA SER A 85 -4.05 15.55 -1.75
C SER A 85 -3.38 16.60 -0.87
N GLY A 86 -3.26 17.82 -1.40
CA GLY A 86 -2.64 18.95 -0.72
C GLY A 86 -1.13 18.86 -0.51
N VAL A 87 -0.44 17.82 -1.03
CA VAL A 87 1.01 17.66 -0.87
C VAL A 87 1.71 17.90 -2.22
N PRO A 88 2.43 19.02 -2.36
CA PRO A 88 3.07 19.36 -3.62
C PRO A 88 4.29 18.50 -3.92
N ASN A 89 4.51 18.21 -5.21
CA ASN A 89 5.68 17.53 -5.73
C ASN A 89 6.00 16.18 -5.08
N PHE A 90 4.99 15.51 -4.55
CA PHE A 90 5.13 14.24 -3.86
C PHE A 90 4.40 13.13 -4.62
N ALA A 91 5.09 12.04 -4.89
CA ALA A 91 4.50 10.86 -5.50
C ALA A 91 5.05 9.59 -4.85
N LEU A 92 4.16 8.62 -4.67
CA LEU A 92 4.44 7.29 -4.15
C LEU A 92 4.26 6.27 -5.27
N SER A 93 5.15 5.30 -5.34
CA SER A 93 4.93 4.12 -6.18
C SER A 93 4.38 3.00 -5.31
N PHE A 94 3.09 2.72 -5.48
CA PHE A 94 2.39 1.63 -4.81
C PHE A 94 1.91 0.62 -5.85
N GLY A 95 2.21 -0.66 -5.64
CA GLY A 95 1.90 -1.71 -6.60
C GLY A 95 0.45 -2.15 -6.59
N TYR A 96 0.12 -3.09 -7.48
CA TYR A 96 -1.17 -3.77 -7.45
C TYR A 96 -1.19 -4.84 -6.36
N VAL A 97 -2.34 -4.99 -5.72
CA VAL A 97 -2.56 -6.08 -4.77
C VAL A 97 -2.87 -7.41 -5.46
N ASN A 98 -3.31 -7.35 -6.73
CA ASN A 98 -3.77 -8.51 -7.53
C ASN A 98 -2.93 -8.77 -8.78
N ALA A 99 -1.85 -8.02 -8.99
CA ALA A 99 -0.96 -8.15 -10.14
C ALA A 99 0.49 -7.80 -9.75
N SER A 100 1.41 -7.84 -10.72
CA SER A 100 2.81 -7.44 -10.48
C SER A 100 2.92 -5.97 -10.07
N TRP A 101 3.71 -5.71 -9.04
CA TRP A 101 4.00 -4.36 -8.55
C TRP A 101 4.68 -3.49 -9.60
N THR A 102 5.56 -4.09 -10.43
CA THR A 102 6.30 -3.38 -11.48
C THR A 102 5.38 -2.73 -12.51
N LEU A 103 4.25 -3.36 -12.84
CA LEU A 103 3.28 -2.80 -13.77
C LEU A 103 2.74 -1.45 -13.31
N ARG A 104 2.48 -1.29 -12.01
CA ARG A 104 2.01 -0.03 -11.46
C ARG A 104 3.15 0.97 -11.29
N ALA A 105 4.33 0.50 -10.90
CA ALA A 105 5.51 1.34 -10.76
C ALA A 105 5.87 2.01 -12.09
N ASP A 106 5.86 1.27 -13.19
CA ASP A 106 6.12 1.82 -14.54
C ASP A 106 5.12 2.92 -14.89
N LEU A 107 3.82 2.68 -14.69
CA LEU A 107 2.79 3.69 -14.95
C LEU A 107 2.95 4.94 -14.07
N THR A 108 3.32 4.76 -12.80
CA THR A 108 3.59 5.87 -11.89
C THR A 108 4.77 6.71 -12.37
N CYS A 109 5.89 6.06 -12.72
CA CYS A 109 7.08 6.73 -13.24
C CYS A 109 6.79 7.47 -14.54
N GLU A 110 6.07 6.85 -15.47
CA GLU A 110 5.66 7.48 -16.72
C GLU A 110 4.80 8.72 -16.48
N TYR A 111 3.82 8.63 -15.58
CA TYR A 111 2.97 9.77 -15.22
C TYR A 111 3.77 10.91 -14.61
N VAL A 112 4.66 10.62 -13.68
CA VAL A 112 5.50 11.63 -13.00
C VAL A 112 6.42 12.32 -14.02
N CYS A 113 7.07 11.59 -14.93
CA CYS A 113 7.89 12.17 -15.98
C CYS A 113 7.08 13.11 -16.88
N ARG A 114 5.88 12.70 -17.27
CA ARG A 114 4.98 13.54 -18.10
C ARG A 114 4.52 14.78 -17.33
N LEU A 115 4.29 14.65 -16.02
CA LEU A 115 3.91 15.76 -15.13
C LEU A 115 5.02 16.79 -15.02
N ILE A 116 6.27 16.36 -14.78
CA ILE A 116 7.45 17.23 -14.73
C ILE A 116 7.60 17.97 -16.05
N ASN A 117 7.53 17.28 -17.19
CA ASN A 117 7.59 17.90 -18.50
C ASN A 117 6.46 18.93 -18.75
N LEU A 118 5.29 18.72 -18.16
CA LEU A 118 4.21 19.71 -18.22
C LEU A 118 4.50 20.93 -17.34
N MET A 119 5.04 20.71 -16.14
CA MET A 119 5.45 21.79 -15.23
C MET A 119 6.51 22.68 -15.89
N ASP A 120 7.53 22.09 -16.51
CA ASP A 120 8.58 22.81 -17.25
C ASP A 120 7.97 23.67 -18.38
N ARG A 121 7.07 23.09 -19.18
CA ARG A 121 6.38 23.85 -20.25
C ARG A 121 5.50 24.98 -19.74
N LYS A 122 4.97 24.85 -18.53
CA LYS A 122 4.17 25.91 -17.88
C LYS A 122 5.02 26.96 -17.16
N GLY A 123 6.32 26.70 -16.98
CA GLY A 123 7.21 27.58 -16.19
C GLY A 123 6.84 27.59 -14.71
N VAL A 124 6.34 26.47 -14.16
CA VAL A 124 5.97 26.34 -12.74
C VAL A 124 6.82 25.28 -12.05
N ASN A 125 7.03 25.44 -10.76
CA ASN A 125 7.86 24.53 -9.97
C ASN A 125 7.09 23.71 -8.93
N CYS A 126 5.78 23.90 -8.81
CA CYS A 126 4.93 23.16 -7.90
C CYS A 126 3.69 22.60 -8.61
N CYS A 127 3.35 21.36 -8.24
CA CYS A 127 2.11 20.72 -8.59
C CYS A 127 1.59 19.93 -7.40
N ALA A 128 0.35 20.15 -7.00
CA ALA A 128 -0.31 19.41 -5.93
C ALA A 128 -1.71 18.98 -6.37
N PRO A 129 -2.17 17.77 -6.04
CA PRO A 129 -3.59 17.45 -6.13
C PRO A 129 -4.37 18.33 -5.16
N ILE A 130 -5.52 18.85 -5.61
CA ILE A 130 -6.39 19.66 -4.75
C ILE A 130 -7.00 18.74 -3.68
N ASP A 131 -7.13 19.24 -2.46
CA ASP A 131 -7.83 18.52 -1.42
C ASP A 131 -9.34 18.74 -1.62
N ASP A 132 -10.05 17.69 -2.00
CA ASP A 132 -11.49 17.73 -2.28
C ASP A 132 -12.24 16.89 -1.25
N GLU A 133 -12.77 17.55 -0.22
CA GLU A 133 -13.51 16.90 0.84
C GLU A 133 -14.73 16.12 0.31
N SER A 134 -15.33 16.56 -0.79
CA SER A 134 -16.49 15.90 -1.40
C SER A 134 -16.15 14.58 -2.10
N ALA A 135 -14.87 14.34 -2.35
CA ALA A 135 -14.38 13.14 -3.02
C ALA A 135 -14.08 11.99 -2.06
N TYR A 136 -14.08 12.23 -0.75
CA TYR A 136 -13.83 11.17 0.23
C TYR A 136 -14.86 10.04 0.10
N GLY A 137 -14.40 8.81 0.20
CA GLY A 137 -15.20 7.59 0.17
C GLY A 137 -14.99 6.78 1.43
N ASP A 138 -15.90 5.85 1.67
CA ASP A 138 -15.84 4.94 2.81
C ASP A 138 -14.96 3.70 2.53
N ASP A 139 -14.54 3.53 1.27
CA ASP A 139 -13.74 2.37 0.85
C ASP A 139 -12.29 2.50 1.32
N ASP A 140 -11.72 1.43 1.85
CA ASP A 140 -10.30 1.33 2.14
C ASP A 140 -9.46 1.34 0.85
N LEU A 141 -8.22 1.88 0.92
CA LEU A 141 -7.30 1.89 -0.21
C LEU A 141 -6.96 0.47 -0.68
N ILE A 142 -6.95 -0.49 0.26
CA ILE A 142 -6.64 -1.89 0.03
C ILE A 142 -7.78 -2.74 0.59
N ASP A 143 -8.50 -3.42 -0.29
CA ASP A 143 -9.57 -4.35 0.08
C ASP A 143 -8.98 -5.76 0.29
N PHE A 144 -8.42 -5.99 1.49
CA PHE A 144 -7.92 -7.29 1.92
C PHE A 144 -8.38 -7.66 3.33
N THR A 145 -8.80 -8.90 3.50
CA THR A 145 -9.24 -9.45 4.80
C THR A 145 -8.08 -10.05 5.63
N SER A 146 -6.86 -10.03 5.12
CA SER A 146 -5.69 -10.54 5.87
C SER A 146 -5.39 -9.68 7.08
N GLY A 147 -5.08 -10.31 8.21
CA GLY A 147 -4.96 -9.63 9.50
C GLY A 147 -3.89 -8.52 9.54
N TYR A 148 -2.79 -8.68 8.80
CA TYR A 148 -1.75 -7.64 8.76
C TYR A 148 -2.20 -6.40 7.99
N VAL A 149 -3.02 -6.55 6.95
CA VAL A 149 -3.61 -5.42 6.24
C VAL A 149 -4.62 -4.72 7.14
N GLN A 150 -5.55 -5.47 7.74
CA GLN A 150 -6.56 -4.90 8.64
C GLN A 150 -5.94 -4.11 9.81
N ARG A 151 -4.81 -4.59 10.35
CA ARG A 151 -4.10 -3.86 11.41
C ARG A 151 -3.46 -2.56 10.93
N GLY A 152 -3.05 -2.48 9.64
CA GLY A 152 -2.36 -1.32 9.07
C GLY A 152 -3.25 -0.37 8.27
N LEU A 153 -4.55 -0.66 8.07
CA LEU A 153 -5.44 0.18 7.27
C LEU A 153 -5.51 1.63 7.78
N HIS A 154 -5.51 1.82 9.09
CA HIS A 154 -5.56 3.14 9.71
C HIS A 154 -4.31 4.00 9.45
N LEU A 155 -3.22 3.41 8.96
CA LEU A 155 -1.99 4.09 8.56
C LEU A 155 -1.93 4.37 7.06
N MET A 156 -2.88 3.84 6.30
CA MET A 156 -2.93 3.99 4.85
C MET A 156 -3.63 5.28 4.43
N PRO A 157 -3.22 5.90 3.32
CA PRO A 157 -3.98 6.99 2.73
C PRO A 157 -5.39 6.55 2.38
N LYS A 158 -6.29 7.50 2.29
CA LYS A 158 -7.68 7.28 1.90
C LYS A 158 -7.82 7.22 0.39
N GLN A 159 -8.89 6.59 -0.08
CA GLN A 159 -9.33 6.73 -1.45
C GLN A 159 -10.70 7.39 -1.55
N GLY A 160 -10.98 7.94 -2.72
CA GLY A 160 -12.27 8.54 -3.00
C GLY A 160 -13.24 7.55 -3.65
N ASN A 161 -14.47 7.99 -3.82
CA ASN A 161 -15.57 7.22 -4.41
C ASN A 161 -15.56 7.20 -5.95
N LYS A 162 -14.83 8.11 -6.60
CA LYS A 162 -14.76 8.27 -8.07
C LYS A 162 -13.36 8.66 -8.55
N ALA A 163 -13.09 8.48 -9.83
CA ALA A 163 -11.87 8.97 -10.46
C ALA A 163 -11.77 10.51 -10.32
N PRO A 164 -10.57 11.07 -10.14
CA PRO A 164 -9.25 10.43 -10.13
C PRO A 164 -8.81 9.87 -8.74
N TRP A 165 -9.70 9.94 -7.75
CA TRP A 165 -9.43 9.60 -6.35
C TRP A 165 -9.64 8.12 -6.03
N LYS A 166 -10.39 7.39 -6.85
CA LYS A 166 -10.60 5.94 -6.67
C LYS A 166 -9.49 5.14 -7.32
N ASN A 167 -8.91 4.22 -6.55
CA ASN A 167 -7.93 3.26 -7.02
C ASN A 167 -8.64 1.95 -7.44
N TYR A 168 -8.82 1.75 -8.75
CA TYR A 168 -9.56 0.61 -9.27
C TYR A 168 -8.80 -0.71 -9.24
N GLN A 169 -7.51 -0.71 -8.90
CA GLN A 169 -6.66 -1.90 -8.91
C GLN A 169 -6.75 -2.70 -10.24
N ASN A 170 -6.87 -1.99 -11.36
CA ASN A 170 -7.05 -2.56 -12.67
C ASN A 170 -6.06 -1.98 -13.67
N TYR A 171 -5.09 -2.82 -14.09
CA TYR A 171 -3.98 -2.39 -14.94
C TYR A 171 -4.45 -1.79 -16.28
N LEU A 172 -5.48 -2.36 -16.92
CA LEU A 172 -5.97 -1.83 -18.20
C LEU A 172 -6.59 -0.43 -18.03
N LYS A 173 -7.43 -0.24 -17.01
CA LYS A 173 -7.98 1.09 -16.69
C LYS A 173 -6.89 2.11 -16.40
N ASP A 174 -5.85 1.69 -15.68
CA ASP A 174 -4.74 2.56 -15.31
C ASP A 174 -3.86 2.93 -16.50
N ILE A 175 -3.62 2.00 -17.46
CA ILE A 175 -2.96 2.33 -18.74
C ILE A 175 -3.71 3.45 -19.46
N PHE A 176 -5.02 3.31 -19.61
CA PHE A 176 -5.83 4.34 -20.25
C PHE A 176 -5.76 5.66 -19.49
N ALA A 177 -5.92 5.62 -18.17
CA ALA A 177 -5.89 6.80 -17.32
C ALA A 177 -4.54 7.54 -17.34
N VAL A 178 -3.43 6.80 -17.45
CA VAL A 178 -2.08 7.37 -17.47
C VAL A 178 -1.65 7.79 -18.88
N ARG A 179 -1.88 6.97 -19.90
CA ARG A 179 -1.31 7.19 -21.24
C ARG A 179 -2.20 8.00 -22.16
N LEU A 180 -3.51 7.79 -22.12
CA LEU A 180 -4.42 8.38 -23.10
C LEU A 180 -5.10 9.65 -22.60
N PHE A 181 -5.31 9.80 -21.30
CA PHE A 181 -5.93 11.01 -20.77
C PHE A 181 -4.91 12.14 -20.59
N SER A 182 -5.43 13.36 -20.66
CA SER A 182 -4.66 14.58 -20.42
C SER A 182 -4.14 14.61 -18.98
N ILE A 183 -2.89 15.06 -18.80
CA ILE A 183 -2.35 15.42 -17.48
C ILE A 183 -2.94 16.74 -17.00
N LYS A 184 -3.43 17.60 -17.92
CA LYS A 184 -4.16 18.81 -17.52
C LYS A 184 -5.49 18.38 -16.92
N ASP A 185 -5.54 18.29 -15.60
CA ASP A 185 -6.65 17.85 -14.80
C ASP A 185 -7.05 19.00 -13.86
N SER A 186 -8.34 19.28 -13.76
CA SER A 186 -8.86 20.30 -12.85
C SER A 186 -8.60 19.98 -11.37
N ASN A 187 -8.29 18.73 -11.05
CA ASN A 187 -7.93 18.30 -9.71
C ASN A 187 -6.44 18.53 -9.39
N LEU A 188 -5.66 19.08 -10.33
CA LEU A 188 -4.26 19.45 -10.11
C LEU A 188 -4.08 20.96 -10.10
N ASN A 189 -3.50 21.46 -9.02
CA ASN A 189 -3.09 22.86 -8.90
C ASN A 189 -1.62 23.01 -9.29
N PHE A 190 -1.35 23.89 -10.26
CA PHE A 190 -0.01 24.22 -10.74
C PHE A 190 0.34 25.65 -10.35
N TYR A 191 1.44 25.84 -9.65
CA TYR A 191 1.85 27.16 -9.19
C TYR A 191 3.38 27.28 -9.06
N SER A 192 3.87 28.50 -8.87
CA SER A 192 5.28 28.74 -8.57
C SER A 192 5.42 29.18 -7.14
N HIS A 193 6.21 28.46 -6.37
CA HIS A 193 6.70 28.89 -5.09
C HIS A 193 7.99 29.69 -5.30
N LYS A 194 8.00 30.95 -4.84
CA LYS A 194 9.22 31.78 -4.85
C LYS A 194 10.13 31.27 -3.73
N LYS A 195 11.37 30.99 -4.09
CA LYS A 195 12.44 30.72 -3.12
C LYS A 195 12.71 31.92 -2.26
#